data_f52f0a9fea2eaa8d909095bc3d3f56b4
#
_entry.id   f52f0a9fea2eaa8d909095bc3d3f56b4
#
_cell.length_a   1.000
_cell.length_b   1.000
_cell.length_c   1.000
_cell.angle_alpha   90.00
_cell.angle_beta   90.00
_cell.angle_gamma   90.00
#
_symmetry.space_group_name_H-M   'P 1'
#
loop_
_entity.id
_entity.type
_entity.pdbx_description
1 polymer ?
#
loop_
_entity_poly.entity_id
_entity_poly.type
_entity_poly.pdbx_seq_one_letter_code
_entity_poly.pdbx_strand_id
1 'polypeptide(L)'
;MTTITTAEQVVNAMPNNTSFAVLKLAFDNASMPDFMKMNYKTHIMEHNQKILLDPFPNSGFDLLVQENVVFKTYFKTVFINHGVKSEMLYYNAVTKSFEHSAFTMEPRSSISKTPLMMSNHIGIIDSGYRGNLIAAVRYLPGHEEPTYKLESKSRLFQICHPTLCPIFVMIVLENELSNTSRGEGGFGSTGV
;
A
#
# COMPACT_ATOMS: atom_id res chain seq x y z
N MET A 1 16.58 -2.29 -20.44
CA MET A 1 15.13 -2.33 -20.14
C MET A 1 14.60 -0.90 -20.22
N THR A 2 13.54 -0.67 -20.98
CA THR A 2 12.91 0.66 -21.08
C THR A 2 12.26 0.98 -19.74
N THR A 3 12.56 2.15 -19.18
CA THR A 3 11.96 2.58 -17.92
C THR A 3 10.48 2.90 -18.17
N ILE A 4 9.57 2.23 -17.46
CA ILE A 4 8.13 2.50 -17.51
C ILE A 4 7.86 3.68 -16.59
N THR A 5 7.39 4.79 -17.15
CA THR A 5 7.13 6.07 -16.45
C THR A 5 5.70 6.57 -16.59
N THR A 6 4.89 5.96 -17.47
CA THR A 6 3.48 6.33 -17.63
C THR A 6 2.56 5.10 -17.56
N ALA A 7 1.30 5.33 -17.19
CA ALA A 7 0.31 4.26 -17.11
C ALA A 7 0.05 3.60 -18.49
N GLU A 8 0.12 4.38 -19.57
CA GLU A 8 -0.02 3.87 -20.95
C GLU A 8 1.12 2.92 -21.33
N GLN A 9 2.34 3.18 -20.85
CA GLN A 9 3.47 2.25 -21.06
C GLN A 9 3.25 0.92 -20.33
N VAL A 10 2.56 0.93 -19.17
CA VAL A 10 2.19 -0.31 -18.48
C VAL A 10 1.24 -1.14 -19.34
N VAL A 11 0.25 -0.53 -20.01
CA VAL A 11 -0.69 -1.25 -20.92
C VAL A 11 0.07 -2.05 -21.98
N ASN A 12 1.12 -1.46 -22.55
CA ASN A 12 1.94 -2.12 -23.58
C ASN A 12 2.85 -3.22 -23.03
N ALA A 13 3.15 -3.18 -21.72
CA ALA A 13 4.02 -4.15 -21.06
C ALA A 13 3.25 -5.34 -20.46
N MET A 14 1.96 -5.14 -20.14
CA MET A 14 1.11 -6.18 -19.56
C MET A 14 0.63 -7.17 -20.63
N PRO A 15 0.37 -8.44 -20.27
CA PRO A 15 -0.21 -9.41 -21.19
C PRO A 15 -1.52 -8.90 -21.81
N ASN A 16 -1.71 -9.18 -23.11
CA ASN A 16 -2.92 -8.75 -23.84
C ASN A 16 -4.21 -9.19 -23.13
N ASN A 17 -5.20 -8.31 -23.14
CA ASN A 17 -6.52 -8.52 -22.52
C ASN A 17 -6.52 -8.75 -21.00
N THR A 18 -5.50 -8.31 -20.29
CA THR A 18 -5.45 -8.40 -18.84
C THR A 18 -5.87 -7.06 -18.22
N SER A 19 -6.88 -7.06 -17.36
CA SER A 19 -7.18 -5.91 -16.49
C SER A 19 -6.20 -5.88 -15.32
N PHE A 20 -5.73 -4.69 -14.96
CA PHE A 20 -4.75 -4.49 -13.89
C PHE A 20 -4.94 -3.13 -13.22
N ALA A 21 -4.34 -2.96 -12.07
CA ALA A 21 -4.28 -1.65 -11.41
C ALA A 21 -2.89 -1.03 -11.54
N VAL A 22 -2.83 0.30 -11.55
CA VAL A 22 -1.62 1.09 -11.41
C VAL A 22 -1.71 1.86 -10.11
N LEU A 23 -0.82 1.57 -9.17
CA LEU A 23 -0.68 2.30 -7.92
C LEU A 23 0.41 3.35 -8.09
N LYS A 24 0.02 4.62 -8.21
CA LYS A 24 0.93 5.74 -8.08
C LYS A 24 1.27 5.91 -6.60
N LEU A 25 2.54 5.90 -6.26
CA LEU A 25 3.04 5.99 -4.90
C LEU A 25 3.99 7.17 -4.77
N ALA A 26 3.64 8.13 -3.94
CA ALA A 26 4.48 9.28 -3.60
C ALA A 26 5.06 9.12 -2.20
N PHE A 27 6.35 9.39 -2.02
CA PHE A 27 6.97 9.40 -0.70
C PHE A 27 6.63 10.69 0.05
N ASP A 28 6.21 10.55 1.30
CA ASP A 28 6.13 11.69 2.22
C ASP A 28 7.54 12.15 2.57
N ASN A 29 8.02 13.17 1.87
CA ASN A 29 9.38 13.69 2.04
C ASN A 29 9.65 14.30 3.41
N ALA A 30 8.60 14.70 4.14
CA ALA A 30 8.73 15.25 5.47
C ALA A 30 9.02 14.18 6.53
N SER A 31 8.52 12.96 6.33
CA SER A 31 8.61 11.90 7.35
C SER A 31 9.44 10.68 6.92
N MET A 32 9.67 10.46 5.61
CA MET A 32 10.35 9.24 5.14
C MET A 32 11.86 9.42 5.00
N PRO A 33 12.68 8.65 5.76
CA PRO A 33 14.14 8.66 5.64
C PRO A 33 14.62 8.14 4.26
N ASP A 34 15.76 8.62 3.79
CA ASP A 34 16.30 8.25 2.47
C ASP A 34 16.59 6.75 2.35
N PHE A 35 17.06 6.11 3.44
CA PHE A 35 17.29 4.66 3.43
C PHE A 35 15.97 3.89 3.19
N MET A 36 14.83 4.39 3.70
CA MET A 36 13.54 3.77 3.49
C MET A 36 13.03 3.98 2.06
N LYS A 37 13.25 5.18 1.49
CA LYS A 37 12.97 5.45 0.07
C LYS A 37 13.73 4.47 -0.84
N MET A 38 15.00 4.18 -0.51
CA MET A 38 15.80 3.20 -1.24
C MET A 38 15.22 1.78 -1.11
N ASN A 39 14.81 1.36 0.09
CA ASN A 39 14.17 0.06 0.28
C ASN A 39 12.86 -0.06 -0.50
N TYR A 40 12.02 0.99 -0.51
CA TYR A 40 10.80 1.00 -1.34
C TYR A 40 11.12 0.91 -2.83
N LYS A 41 12.12 1.65 -3.34
CA LYS A 41 12.52 1.58 -4.75
C LYS A 41 12.92 0.16 -5.17
N THR A 42 13.76 -0.50 -4.36
CA THR A 42 14.16 -1.90 -4.61
C THR A 42 12.95 -2.83 -4.55
N HIS A 43 12.10 -2.71 -3.52
CA HIS A 43 10.90 -3.52 -3.36
C HIS A 43 9.92 -3.36 -4.53
N ILE A 44 9.68 -2.12 -5.00
CA ILE A 44 8.81 -1.82 -6.14
C ILE A 44 9.40 -2.43 -7.42
N MET A 45 10.70 -2.31 -7.64
CA MET A 45 11.36 -2.88 -8.82
C MET A 45 11.18 -4.40 -8.87
N GLU A 46 11.44 -5.10 -7.75
CA GLU A 46 11.27 -6.55 -7.65
C GLU A 46 9.80 -6.98 -7.82
N HIS A 47 8.86 -6.22 -7.24
CA HIS A 47 7.43 -6.46 -7.37
C HIS A 47 6.98 -6.32 -8.82
N ASN A 48 7.31 -5.19 -9.47
CA ASN A 48 6.92 -4.94 -10.86
C ASN A 48 7.52 -5.97 -11.83
N GLN A 49 8.77 -6.40 -11.59
CA GLN A 49 9.36 -7.46 -12.38
C GLN A 49 8.54 -8.77 -12.32
N LYS A 50 8.07 -9.14 -11.14
CA LYS A 50 7.19 -10.31 -10.98
C LYS A 50 5.86 -10.12 -11.67
N ILE A 51 5.23 -8.94 -11.55
CA ILE A 51 3.97 -8.62 -12.25
C ILE A 51 4.11 -8.80 -13.77
N LEU A 52 5.25 -8.44 -14.34
CA LEU A 52 5.46 -8.52 -15.80
C LEU A 52 5.89 -9.91 -16.29
N LEU A 53 6.54 -10.71 -15.45
CA LEU A 53 7.17 -11.96 -15.87
C LEU A 53 6.49 -13.22 -15.34
N ASP A 54 5.76 -13.15 -14.23
CA ASP A 54 5.09 -14.29 -13.62
C ASP A 54 3.68 -14.43 -14.19
N PRO A 55 3.30 -15.58 -14.77
CA PRO A 55 1.94 -15.83 -15.24
C PRO A 55 0.90 -15.87 -14.08
N PHE A 56 1.34 -16.01 -12.83
CA PHE A 56 0.51 -16.03 -11.63
C PHE A 56 0.99 -14.98 -10.60
N PRO A 57 0.95 -13.69 -10.94
CA PRO A 57 1.48 -12.65 -10.07
C PRO A 57 0.66 -12.50 -8.78
N ASN A 58 1.32 -12.00 -7.73
CA ASN A 58 0.64 -11.66 -6.49
C ASN A 58 -0.40 -10.55 -6.71
N SER A 59 -1.55 -10.64 -6.01
CA SER A 59 -2.62 -9.64 -6.07
C SER A 59 -2.34 -8.41 -5.19
N GLY A 60 -1.41 -8.48 -4.23
CA GLY A 60 -1.15 -7.41 -3.28
C GLY A 60 0.25 -6.82 -3.43
N PHE A 61 0.36 -5.51 -3.13
CA PHE A 61 1.63 -4.80 -2.97
C PHE A 61 1.92 -4.57 -1.48
N ASP A 62 3.06 -5.06 -0.99
CA ASP A 62 3.44 -4.96 0.43
C ASP A 62 3.88 -3.55 0.83
N LEU A 63 3.37 -3.04 1.95
CA LEU A 63 3.84 -1.81 2.59
C LEU A 63 4.95 -2.10 3.59
N LEU A 64 5.96 -1.22 3.63
CA LEU A 64 7.07 -1.32 4.58
C LEU A 64 6.78 -0.52 5.84
N VAL A 65 7.10 -1.07 7.00
CA VAL A 65 7.12 -0.34 8.28
C VAL A 65 8.36 0.56 8.30
N GLN A 66 8.18 1.88 8.50
CA GLN A 66 9.28 2.85 8.37
C GLN A 66 10.32 2.73 9.48
N GLU A 67 9.87 2.56 10.72
CA GLU A 67 10.70 2.54 11.92
C GLU A 67 10.27 1.42 12.87
N ASN A 68 11.07 1.16 13.89
CA ASN A 68 10.71 0.21 14.92
C ASN A 68 9.51 0.72 15.73
N VAL A 69 8.47 -0.11 15.89
CA VAL A 69 7.28 0.21 16.67
C VAL A 69 7.19 -0.72 17.88
N VAL A 70 7.08 -0.13 19.08
CA VAL A 70 6.97 -0.91 20.33
C VAL A 70 5.54 -0.85 20.87
N PHE A 71 4.92 -2.01 20.96
CA PHE A 71 3.61 -2.20 21.58
C PHE A 71 3.77 -2.54 23.05
N LYS A 72 3.16 -1.76 23.94
CA LYS A 72 3.29 -1.90 25.41
C LYS A 72 1.96 -2.17 26.10
N THR A 73 0.85 -1.93 25.42
CA THR A 73 -0.50 -2.00 26.01
C THR A 73 -1.41 -2.81 25.13
N TYR A 74 -2.01 -3.84 25.70
CA TYR A 74 -2.99 -4.67 25.02
C TYR A 74 -4.23 -3.86 24.59
N PHE A 75 -4.80 -4.19 23.45
CA PHE A 75 -6.00 -3.59 22.85
C PHE A 75 -5.88 -2.12 22.50
N LYS A 76 -4.86 -1.39 22.93
CA LYS A 76 -4.64 -0.01 22.51
C LYS A 76 -4.26 0.02 21.02
N THR A 77 -4.97 0.84 20.25
CA THR A 77 -4.65 1.04 18.84
C THR A 77 -3.38 1.90 18.70
N VAL A 78 -2.43 1.40 17.92
CA VAL A 78 -1.24 2.12 17.48
C VAL A 78 -1.38 2.34 15.98
N PHE A 79 -1.13 3.58 15.53
CA PHE A 79 -1.19 3.95 14.11
C PHE A 79 0.22 3.88 13.52
N ILE A 80 0.39 3.00 12.53
CA ILE A 80 1.66 2.79 11.83
C ILE A 80 1.59 3.55 10.50
N ASN A 81 2.32 4.65 10.40
CA ASN A 81 2.43 5.43 9.18
C ASN A 81 3.47 4.77 8.25
N HIS A 82 3.06 4.46 7.03
CA HIS A 82 3.95 3.87 6.01
C HIS A 82 4.75 4.92 5.22
N GLY A 83 4.50 6.22 5.45
CA GLY A 83 5.21 7.35 4.83
C GLY A 83 4.99 7.47 3.32
N VAL A 84 3.89 6.95 2.84
CA VAL A 84 3.53 6.99 1.42
C VAL A 84 2.11 7.50 1.24
N LYS A 85 1.93 8.37 0.24
CA LYS A 85 0.64 8.81 -0.30
C LYS A 85 0.38 8.08 -1.62
N SER A 86 -0.87 7.96 -2.03
CA SER A 86 -1.18 7.15 -3.21
C SER A 86 -2.42 7.56 -3.96
N GLU A 87 -2.48 7.10 -5.20
CA GLU A 87 -3.64 7.14 -6.09
C GLU A 87 -3.66 5.83 -6.87
N MET A 88 -4.82 5.19 -6.99
CA MET A 88 -4.97 3.98 -7.78
C MET A 88 -5.80 4.23 -9.02
N LEU A 89 -5.29 3.78 -10.17
CA LEU A 89 -5.98 3.72 -11.45
C LEU A 89 -6.21 2.24 -11.79
N TYR A 90 -7.42 1.92 -12.23
CA TYR A 90 -7.76 0.60 -12.74
C TYR A 90 -7.87 0.64 -14.26
N TYR A 91 -7.12 -0.20 -14.95
CA TYR A 91 -7.25 -0.42 -16.39
C TYR A 91 -8.22 -1.56 -16.66
N ASN A 92 -9.31 -1.23 -17.32
CA ASN A 92 -10.29 -2.20 -17.78
C ASN A 92 -9.95 -2.65 -19.20
N ALA A 93 -9.57 -3.92 -19.37
CA ALA A 93 -9.17 -4.46 -20.66
C ALA A 93 -10.30 -4.53 -21.69
N VAL A 94 -11.59 -4.54 -21.24
CA VAL A 94 -12.75 -4.56 -22.13
C VAL A 94 -13.02 -3.18 -22.71
N THR A 95 -13.06 -2.13 -21.86
CA THR A 95 -13.30 -0.75 -22.29
C THR A 95 -12.04 -0.04 -22.80
N LYS A 96 -10.85 -0.61 -22.51
CA LYS A 96 -9.53 -0.06 -22.82
C LYS A 96 -9.32 1.32 -22.22
N SER A 97 -9.85 1.55 -21.03
CA SER A 97 -9.78 2.85 -20.33
C SER A 97 -9.28 2.71 -18.90
N PHE A 98 -8.70 3.79 -18.38
CA PHE A 98 -8.36 3.94 -16.97
C PHE A 98 -9.49 4.62 -16.21
N GLU A 99 -9.74 4.15 -14.99
CA GLU A 99 -10.68 4.73 -14.04
C GLU A 99 -10.00 4.87 -12.68
N HIS A 100 -10.33 5.95 -11.93
CA HIS A 100 -9.90 6.06 -10.54
C HIS A 100 -10.58 4.98 -9.69
N SER A 101 -9.80 4.28 -8.88
CA SER A 101 -10.31 3.20 -8.04
C SER A 101 -10.02 3.43 -6.57
N ALA A 102 -11.00 3.12 -5.72
CA ALA A 102 -10.75 2.81 -4.33
C ALA A 102 -10.01 1.48 -4.22
N PHE A 103 -9.35 1.23 -3.10
CA PHE A 103 -8.62 0.01 -2.84
C PHE A 103 -8.62 -0.32 -1.35
N THR A 104 -8.12 -1.49 -0.99
CA THR A 104 -8.04 -1.93 0.40
C THR A 104 -6.60 -1.99 0.89
N MET A 105 -6.41 -1.71 2.16
CA MET A 105 -5.22 -2.10 2.92
C MET A 105 -5.58 -3.28 3.80
N GLU A 106 -4.88 -4.39 3.62
CA GLU A 106 -5.18 -5.66 4.25
C GLU A 106 -3.98 -6.20 5.02
N PRO A 107 -4.21 -7.01 6.07
CA PRO A 107 -3.13 -7.74 6.70
C PRO A 107 -2.60 -8.80 5.73
N ARG A 108 -1.28 -9.00 5.71
CA ARG A 108 -0.66 -10.16 5.06
C ARG A 108 -0.80 -11.41 5.95
N SER A 109 -0.73 -12.58 5.35
CA SER A 109 -0.76 -13.86 6.09
C SER A 109 0.30 -13.95 7.19
N SER A 110 1.44 -13.28 7.02
CA SER A 110 2.52 -13.23 8.02
C SER A 110 2.13 -12.53 9.32
N ILE A 111 1.07 -11.73 9.38
CA ILE A 111 0.59 -11.12 10.62
C ILE A 111 0.13 -12.18 11.63
N SER A 112 -0.34 -13.35 11.14
CA SER A 112 -0.76 -14.48 11.98
C SER A 112 0.36 -15.08 12.83
N LYS A 113 1.62 -14.78 12.50
CA LYS A 113 2.82 -15.20 13.28
C LYS A 113 3.22 -14.16 14.33
N THR A 114 2.43 -13.14 14.52
CA THR A 114 2.67 -12.04 15.46
C THR A 114 1.46 -11.90 16.40
N PRO A 115 1.62 -11.29 17.56
CA PRO A 115 0.50 -10.97 18.45
C PRO A 115 -0.23 -9.68 18.01
N LEU A 116 -0.22 -9.34 16.73
CA LEU A 116 -0.81 -8.12 16.19
C LEU A 116 -2.05 -8.42 15.34
N MET A 117 -2.99 -7.49 15.33
CA MET A 117 -4.13 -7.49 14.40
C MET A 117 -4.45 -6.08 13.93
N MET A 118 -4.99 -5.93 12.72
CA MET A 118 -5.58 -4.66 12.29
C MET A 118 -6.86 -4.38 13.08
N SER A 119 -6.99 -3.17 13.61
CA SER A 119 -8.13 -2.76 14.45
C SER A 119 -9.44 -2.71 13.67
N ASN A 120 -9.38 -2.39 12.39
CA ASN A 120 -10.51 -2.31 11.47
C ASN A 120 -10.60 -3.49 10.49
N HIS A 121 -9.83 -4.58 10.72
CA HIS A 121 -9.71 -5.78 9.89
C HIS A 121 -9.25 -5.48 8.45
N ILE A 122 -9.98 -4.65 7.72
CA ILE A 122 -9.66 -4.17 6.36
C ILE A 122 -9.77 -2.65 6.38
N GLY A 123 -8.74 -1.95 5.91
CA GLY A 123 -8.76 -0.51 5.69
C GLY A 123 -9.26 -0.20 4.29
N ILE A 124 -10.40 0.50 4.17
CA ILE A 124 -10.87 1.00 2.88
C ILE A 124 -10.20 2.34 2.61
N ILE A 125 -9.56 2.46 1.46
CA ILE A 125 -8.91 3.68 0.99
C ILE A 125 -9.74 4.21 -0.18
N ASP A 126 -10.44 5.31 0.06
CA ASP A 126 -11.28 5.95 -0.94
C ASP A 126 -10.44 6.44 -2.14
N SER A 127 -11.00 6.41 -3.35
CA SER A 127 -10.30 6.82 -4.58
C SER A 127 -9.78 8.27 -4.54
N GLY A 128 -10.42 9.12 -3.74
CA GLY A 128 -10.02 10.53 -3.54
C GLY A 128 -9.11 10.78 -2.34
N TYR A 129 -8.74 9.78 -1.55
CA TYR A 129 -7.85 9.97 -0.39
C TYR A 129 -6.41 10.22 -0.85
N ARG A 130 -5.77 11.25 -0.27
CA ARG A 130 -4.39 11.67 -0.61
C ARG A 130 -3.49 11.81 0.62
N GLY A 131 -3.96 11.38 1.80
CA GLY A 131 -3.14 11.32 3.01
C GLY A 131 -2.18 10.12 3.01
N ASN A 132 -1.34 10.07 4.03
CA ASN A 132 -0.45 8.93 4.25
C ASN A 132 -1.25 7.64 4.48
N LEU A 133 -0.77 6.53 3.92
CA LEU A 133 -1.30 5.21 4.23
C LEU A 133 -0.89 4.81 5.65
N ILE A 134 -1.88 4.60 6.52
CA ILE A 134 -1.70 4.34 7.94
C ILE A 134 -2.46 3.08 8.33
N ALA A 135 -1.77 2.09 8.91
CA ALA A 135 -2.39 0.91 9.48
C ALA A 135 -2.73 1.15 10.96
N ALA A 136 -3.98 0.91 11.35
CA ALA A 136 -4.43 0.90 12.74
C ALA A 136 -4.27 -0.51 13.32
N VAL A 137 -3.40 -0.70 14.33
CA VAL A 137 -2.96 -2.01 14.80
C VAL A 137 -3.14 -2.15 16.29
N ARG A 138 -3.64 -3.29 16.75
CA ARG A 138 -3.74 -3.66 18.16
C ARG A 138 -2.77 -4.77 18.51
N TYR A 139 -2.25 -4.70 19.73
CA TYR A 139 -1.51 -5.77 20.37
C TYR A 139 -2.46 -6.65 21.18
N LEU A 140 -2.46 -7.95 20.89
CA LEU A 140 -3.34 -8.92 21.51
C LEU A 140 -2.70 -9.53 22.77
N PRO A 141 -3.50 -9.89 23.79
CA PRO A 141 -2.99 -10.61 24.97
C PRO A 141 -2.61 -12.06 24.62
N GLY A 142 -1.86 -12.71 25.54
CA GLY A 142 -1.46 -14.12 25.39
C GLY A 142 -0.06 -14.32 24.80
N HIS A 143 0.65 -13.24 24.50
CA HIS A 143 2.09 -13.30 24.22
C HIS A 143 2.89 -13.37 25.53
N GLU A 144 3.96 -14.14 25.55
CA GLU A 144 4.79 -14.37 26.76
C GLU A 144 5.46 -13.07 27.24
N GLU A 145 5.85 -12.21 26.30
CA GLU A 145 6.52 -10.95 26.60
C GLU A 145 5.50 -9.81 26.84
N PRO A 146 5.75 -8.93 27.84
CA PRO A 146 4.86 -7.81 28.16
C PRO A 146 4.83 -6.73 27.08
N THR A 147 5.76 -6.78 26.14
CA THR A 147 5.87 -5.86 25.00
C THR A 147 6.16 -6.62 23.71
N TYR A 148 5.75 -6.05 22.60
CA TYR A 148 6.09 -6.59 21.28
C TYR A 148 6.76 -5.51 20.44
N LYS A 149 7.90 -5.83 19.83
CA LYS A 149 8.63 -4.94 18.93
C LYS A 149 8.43 -5.37 17.50
N LEU A 150 7.81 -4.51 16.72
CA LEU A 150 7.73 -4.63 15.26
C LEU A 150 8.92 -3.91 14.63
N GLU A 151 9.74 -4.65 13.90
CA GLU A 151 10.96 -4.10 13.30
C GLU A 151 10.64 -3.27 12.05
N SER A 152 11.46 -2.24 11.85
CA SER A 152 11.52 -1.48 10.58
C SER A 152 11.70 -2.43 9.39
N LYS A 153 11.15 -2.07 8.23
CA LYS A 153 11.10 -2.85 6.99
C LYS A 153 10.21 -4.13 7.06
N SER A 154 9.57 -4.40 8.19
CA SER A 154 8.59 -5.48 8.26
C SER A 154 7.47 -5.25 7.24
N ARG A 155 6.92 -6.35 6.69
CA ARG A 155 5.86 -6.34 5.69
C ARG A 155 4.67 -7.13 6.25
N LEU A 156 3.82 -6.46 7.02
CA LEU A 156 2.61 -7.04 7.63
C LEU A 156 1.32 -6.59 6.97
N PHE A 157 1.39 -5.55 6.12
CA PHE A 157 0.25 -4.95 5.45
C PHE A 157 0.50 -4.88 3.95
N GLN A 158 -0.56 -4.98 3.17
CA GLN A 158 -0.53 -4.95 1.71
C GLN A 158 -1.69 -4.13 1.16
N ILE A 159 -1.50 -3.56 -0.02
CA ILE A 159 -2.53 -2.91 -0.82
C ILE A 159 -3.09 -3.92 -1.80
N CYS A 160 -4.42 -4.06 -1.86
CA CYS A 160 -5.11 -4.90 -2.83
C CYS A 160 -6.16 -4.10 -3.60
N HIS A 161 -6.28 -4.33 -4.91
CA HIS A 161 -7.42 -3.84 -5.68
C HIS A 161 -8.66 -4.71 -5.37
N PRO A 162 -9.89 -4.17 -5.35
CA PRO A 162 -11.09 -4.94 -5.01
C PRO A 162 -11.32 -6.19 -5.87
N THR A 163 -10.85 -6.20 -7.13
CA THR A 163 -10.92 -7.37 -8.01
C THR A 163 -9.75 -8.34 -7.86
N LEU A 164 -8.80 -8.05 -6.95
CA LEU A 164 -7.55 -8.82 -6.77
C LEU A 164 -6.71 -8.93 -8.06
N CYS A 165 -6.90 -8.02 -9.02
CA CYS A 165 -6.07 -7.97 -10.21
C CYS A 165 -4.61 -7.58 -9.87
N PRO A 166 -3.64 -7.88 -10.74
CA PRO A 166 -2.26 -7.45 -10.55
C PRO A 166 -2.14 -5.92 -10.39
N ILE A 167 -1.22 -5.48 -9.52
CA ILE A 167 -0.98 -4.06 -9.28
C ILE A 167 0.44 -3.71 -9.74
N PHE A 168 0.57 -2.85 -10.75
CA PHE A 168 1.84 -2.25 -11.13
C PHE A 168 2.06 -0.98 -10.30
N VAL A 169 3.24 -0.80 -9.71
CA VAL A 169 3.53 0.34 -8.82
C VAL A 169 4.45 1.34 -9.52
N MET A 170 4.04 2.61 -9.52
CA MET A 170 4.81 3.72 -10.08
C MET A 170 5.17 4.71 -8.99
N ILE A 171 6.47 5.02 -8.86
CA ILE A 171 6.91 6.12 -7.98
C ILE A 171 6.69 7.42 -8.72
N VAL A 172 5.97 8.35 -8.08
CA VAL A 172 5.65 9.68 -8.59
C VAL A 172 6.03 10.76 -7.56
N LEU A 173 6.09 12.01 -8.00
CA LEU A 173 6.14 13.13 -7.07
C LEU A 173 4.75 13.37 -6.46
N GLU A 174 4.69 13.93 -5.25
CA GLU A 174 3.42 14.18 -4.57
C GLU A 174 2.48 15.08 -5.38
N ASN A 175 3.02 16.07 -6.08
CA ASN A 175 2.26 16.96 -6.97
C ASN A 175 1.79 16.32 -8.29
N GLU A 176 2.19 15.08 -8.57
CA GLU A 176 1.70 14.28 -9.70
C GLU A 176 0.49 13.40 -9.32
N LEU A 177 0.12 13.36 -8.03
CA LEU A 177 -1.16 12.81 -7.59
C LEU A 177 -2.27 13.81 -7.90
N SER A 178 -3.43 13.32 -8.34
CA SER A 178 -4.56 14.20 -8.67
C SER A 178 -5.11 14.91 -7.43
N ASN A 179 -5.46 16.19 -7.56
CA ASN A 179 -6.14 16.94 -6.51
C ASN A 179 -7.57 16.45 -6.35
N THR A 180 -8.02 16.31 -5.10
CA THR A 180 -9.37 15.83 -4.78
C THR A 180 -10.00 16.65 -3.65
N SER A 181 -11.32 16.68 -3.59
CA SER A 181 -12.06 17.31 -2.49
C SER A 181 -11.88 16.58 -1.15
N ARG A 182 -11.59 15.27 -1.18
CA ARG A 182 -11.33 14.46 0.02
C ARG A 182 -10.00 14.81 0.67
N GLY A 183 -8.96 15.06 -0.13
CA GLY A 183 -7.62 15.39 0.34
C GLY A 183 -7.06 14.37 1.34
N GLU A 184 -6.49 14.85 2.44
CA GLU A 184 -5.86 14.03 3.49
C GLU A 184 -6.82 13.59 4.62
N GLY A 185 -8.12 13.92 4.53
CA GLY A 185 -9.11 13.58 5.57
C GLY A 185 -9.31 12.07 5.75
N GLY A 186 -8.90 11.53 6.90
CA GLY A 186 -8.98 10.10 7.26
C GLY A 186 -9.41 9.88 8.71
N PHE A 187 -9.58 8.60 9.13
CA PHE A 187 -9.86 8.15 10.50
C PHE A 187 -10.98 8.94 11.23
N GLY A 188 -12.13 9.15 10.57
CA GLY A 188 -13.29 9.81 11.19
C GLY A 188 -13.38 11.31 10.96
N SER A 189 -12.60 11.89 10.03
CA SER A 189 -12.73 13.32 9.65
C SER A 189 -14.11 13.70 9.09
N THR A 190 -14.95 12.71 8.76
CA THR A 190 -16.33 12.89 8.28
C THR A 190 -17.40 12.80 9.38
N GLY A 191 -16.96 12.77 10.62
CA GLY A 191 -17.85 12.74 11.81
C GLY A 191 -17.98 11.34 12.43
N VAL A 192 -18.06 11.31 13.75
CA VAL A 192 -18.50 10.18 14.57
C VAL A 192 -19.96 10.43 14.90
#